data_a47fb93eb5d6ce583f954c7434b36a52
#
_entry.id   a47fb93eb5d6ce583f954c7434b36a52
#
_cell.length_a   1.000
_cell.length_b   1.000
_cell.length_c   1.000
_cell.angle_alpha   90.00
_cell.angle_beta   90.00
_cell.angle_gamma   90.00
#
_symmetry.space_group_name_H-M   'P 1'
#
loop_
_entity.id
_entity.type
_entity.pdbx_description
1 polymer ?
#
loop_
_entity_poly.entity_id
_entity_poly.type
_entity_poly.pdbx_seq_one_letter_code
_entity_poly.pdbx_strand_id
1 'polypeptide(L)'
;LYQNLERISAPSFWNEYQLETGNYIILTLHRPSNVDEENSLIDLLKGIDKMVGDKKVIFPIHPRTKAILGEQNLSLKNIITVEPQGYLNFMYLIKNSFAVITDSGGISEETTVLNIPCFTLRTTTERPETITIGTNNLIGTSINNLEKIFGEFLKNGPKKSGIPELWDGKASERIIDILLSKI
;
A
#
# COMPACT_ATOMS: atom_id res chain seq x y z
N LEU A 1 -5.30 14.16 -2.35
CA LEU A 1 -4.20 13.99 -1.42
C LEU A 1 -3.64 15.35 -0.96
N TYR A 2 -3.09 16.21 -1.83
CA TYR A 2 -2.43 17.48 -1.47
C TYR A 2 -3.24 18.36 -0.51
N GLN A 3 -4.52 18.58 -0.78
CA GLN A 3 -5.42 19.38 0.05
C GLN A 3 -5.63 18.83 1.48
N ASN A 4 -5.26 17.58 1.72
CA ASN A 4 -5.48 16.91 2.99
C ASN A 4 -4.17 16.65 3.77
N LEU A 5 -3.00 16.97 3.22
CA LEU A 5 -1.71 16.66 3.85
C LEU A 5 -1.53 17.31 5.24
N GLU A 6 -2.10 18.50 5.44
CA GLU A 6 -2.06 19.18 6.74
C GLU A 6 -3.08 18.65 7.75
N ARG A 7 -4.04 17.84 7.29
CA ARG A 7 -5.13 17.29 8.11
C ARG A 7 -4.88 15.85 8.54
N ILE A 8 -3.89 15.17 7.94
CA ILE A 8 -3.57 13.79 8.31
C ILE A 8 -3.11 13.72 9.77
N SER A 9 -3.53 12.68 10.47
CA SER A 9 -3.23 12.49 11.90
C SER A 9 -3.02 11.02 12.22
N ALA A 10 -2.22 10.76 13.25
CA ALA A 10 -1.96 9.40 13.72
C ALA A 10 -3.27 8.71 14.15
N PRO A 11 -3.45 7.42 13.82
CA PRO A 11 -4.56 6.65 14.36
C PRO A 11 -4.40 6.41 15.87
N SER A 12 -5.49 6.12 16.56
CA SER A 12 -5.51 5.93 18.02
C SER A 12 -4.56 4.84 18.51
N PHE A 13 -4.34 3.79 17.72
CA PHE A 13 -3.48 2.66 18.06
C PHE A 13 -1.97 2.92 17.81
N TRP A 14 -1.58 4.09 17.31
CA TRP A 14 -0.19 4.41 16.98
C TRP A 14 0.77 4.13 18.14
N ASN A 15 0.44 4.63 19.32
CA ASN A 15 1.26 4.44 20.52
C ASN A 15 1.11 3.02 21.09
N GLU A 16 -0.07 2.41 21.00
CA GLU A 16 -0.34 1.06 21.47
C GLU A 16 0.57 0.03 20.79
N TYR A 17 0.69 0.13 19.47
CA TYR A 17 1.58 -0.75 18.70
C TYR A 17 3.00 -0.22 18.58
N GLN A 18 3.36 0.86 19.28
CA GLN A 18 4.70 1.44 19.27
C GLN A 18 5.23 1.61 17.84
N LEU A 19 4.42 2.27 16.99
CA LEU A 19 4.80 2.52 15.61
C LEU A 19 5.77 3.71 15.53
N GLU A 20 6.78 3.57 14.68
CA GLU A 20 7.77 4.58 14.40
C GLU A 20 7.86 4.84 12.89
N THR A 21 8.08 6.08 12.51
CA THR A 21 8.24 6.46 11.10
C THR A 21 9.37 5.67 10.45
N GLY A 22 9.05 5.05 9.30
CA GLY A 22 10.00 4.24 8.53
C GLY A 22 10.29 2.85 9.09
N ASN A 23 9.58 2.41 10.15
CA ASN A 23 9.85 1.13 10.79
C ASN A 23 8.70 0.11 10.75
N TYR A 24 7.70 0.36 9.94
CA TYR A 24 6.59 -0.58 9.71
C TYR A 24 6.16 -0.58 8.24
N ILE A 25 5.43 -1.60 7.84
CA ILE A 25 4.89 -1.80 6.50
C ILE A 25 3.36 -1.73 6.57
N ILE A 26 2.73 -1.13 5.56
CA ILE A 26 1.28 -1.19 5.39
C ILE A 26 0.94 -2.32 4.42
N LEU A 27 -0.01 -3.15 4.79
CA LEU A 27 -0.60 -4.17 3.95
C LEU A 27 -2.07 -3.86 3.70
N THR A 28 -2.51 -3.89 2.44
CA THR A 28 -3.95 -3.86 2.11
C THR A 28 -4.27 -4.89 1.04
N LEU A 29 -5.31 -5.68 1.29
CA LEU A 29 -5.81 -6.70 0.38
C LEU A 29 -7.34 -6.63 0.35
N HIS A 30 -7.91 -6.47 -0.83
CA HIS A 30 -9.35 -6.36 -1.01
C HIS A 30 -9.85 -6.97 -2.34
N ARG A 31 -8.93 -7.35 -3.25
CA ARG A 31 -9.31 -7.94 -4.53
C ARG A 31 -9.67 -9.41 -4.37
N PRO A 32 -10.77 -9.88 -5.01
CA PRO A 32 -11.18 -11.28 -4.98
C PRO A 32 -10.04 -12.26 -5.29
N SER A 33 -9.22 -11.95 -6.30
CA SER A 33 -8.07 -12.78 -6.69
C SER A 33 -7.04 -13.03 -5.59
N ASN A 34 -7.01 -12.18 -4.56
CA ASN A 34 -6.03 -12.28 -3.47
C ASN A 34 -6.68 -12.72 -2.14
N VAL A 35 -8.01 -12.63 -2.02
CA VAL A 35 -8.69 -12.84 -0.74
C VAL A 35 -9.77 -13.92 -0.77
N ASP A 36 -10.29 -14.31 -1.95
CA ASP A 36 -11.43 -15.24 -2.03
C ASP A 36 -11.00 -16.72 -1.90
N GLU A 37 -9.74 -17.04 -2.14
CA GLU A 37 -9.18 -18.38 -1.89
C GLU A 37 -8.44 -18.38 -0.55
N GLU A 38 -9.05 -18.97 0.46
CA GLU A 38 -8.55 -18.99 1.85
C GLU A 38 -7.09 -19.46 1.95
N ASN A 39 -6.76 -20.60 1.33
CA ASN A 39 -5.40 -21.13 1.36
C ASN A 39 -4.39 -20.19 0.70
N SER A 40 -4.75 -19.55 -0.40
CA SER A 40 -3.91 -18.59 -1.12
C SER A 40 -3.64 -17.34 -0.27
N LEU A 41 -4.67 -16.83 0.42
CA LEU A 41 -4.54 -15.70 1.34
C LEU A 41 -3.63 -16.04 2.53
N ILE A 42 -3.81 -17.22 3.11
CA ILE A 42 -2.99 -17.69 4.24
C ILE A 42 -1.53 -17.82 3.84
N ASP A 43 -1.25 -18.43 2.69
CA ASP A 43 0.11 -18.60 2.20
C ASP A 43 0.77 -17.26 1.87
N LEU A 44 0.02 -16.33 1.30
CA LEU A 44 0.48 -14.95 1.06
C LEU A 44 0.84 -14.25 2.38
N LEU A 45 -0.03 -14.31 3.40
CA LEU A 45 0.22 -13.69 4.69
C LEU A 45 1.41 -14.31 5.42
N LYS A 46 1.55 -15.64 5.40
CA LYS A 46 2.72 -16.34 5.96
C LYS A 46 4.01 -15.95 5.26
N GLY A 47 3.98 -15.83 3.93
CA GLY A 47 5.13 -15.38 3.15
C GLY A 47 5.52 -13.96 3.50
N ILE A 48 4.55 -13.04 3.58
CA ILE A 48 4.78 -11.65 4.00
C ILE A 48 5.36 -11.61 5.42
N ASP A 49 4.76 -12.32 6.38
CA ASP A 49 5.20 -12.35 7.78
C ASP A 49 6.66 -12.80 7.91
N LYS A 50 7.07 -13.78 7.11
CA LYS A 50 8.43 -14.29 7.08
C LYS A 50 9.43 -13.31 6.43
N MET A 51 9.05 -12.68 5.31
CA MET A 51 10.00 -11.86 4.53
C MET A 51 10.30 -10.49 5.15
N VAL A 52 9.41 -9.97 6.00
CA VAL A 52 9.54 -8.62 6.56
C VAL A 52 10.55 -8.53 7.72
N GLY A 53 11.07 -9.67 8.17
CA GLY A 53 12.01 -9.74 9.29
C GLY A 53 11.36 -9.32 10.61
N ASP A 54 11.90 -8.30 11.27
CA ASP A 54 11.36 -7.78 12.54
C ASP A 54 10.45 -6.55 12.37
N LYS A 55 10.16 -6.15 11.14
CA LYS A 55 9.25 -5.02 10.88
C LYS A 55 7.80 -5.41 11.14
N LYS A 56 7.07 -4.56 11.83
CA LYS A 56 5.63 -4.70 11.99
C LYS A 56 4.93 -4.47 10.67
N VAL A 57 3.89 -5.25 10.40
CA VAL A 57 3.00 -5.07 9.23
C VAL A 57 1.63 -4.70 9.77
N ILE A 58 1.19 -3.49 9.48
CA ILE A 58 -0.15 -3.02 9.85
C ILE A 58 -1.10 -3.35 8.72
N PHE A 59 -2.10 -4.16 9.03
CA PHE A 59 -3.10 -4.62 8.08
C PHE A 59 -4.50 -4.14 8.48
N PRO A 60 -4.95 -2.98 7.99
CA PRO A 60 -6.35 -2.58 8.09
C PRO A 60 -7.21 -3.57 7.33
N ILE A 61 -7.86 -4.48 8.06
CA ILE A 61 -8.54 -5.63 7.46
C ILE A 61 -10.03 -5.33 7.22
N HIS A 62 -10.49 -5.59 6.01
CA HIS A 62 -11.91 -5.49 5.71
C HIS A 62 -12.70 -6.61 6.42
N PRO A 63 -13.93 -6.36 6.92
CA PRO A 63 -14.74 -7.37 7.62
C PRO A 63 -14.89 -8.68 6.85
N ARG A 64 -15.03 -8.65 5.52
CA ARG A 64 -15.07 -9.86 4.67
C ARG A 64 -13.79 -10.67 4.77
N THR A 65 -12.64 -10.04 4.66
CA THR A 65 -11.33 -10.71 4.76
C THR A 65 -11.10 -11.23 6.19
N LYS A 66 -11.54 -10.47 7.20
CA LYS A 66 -11.49 -10.88 8.60
C LYS A 66 -12.33 -12.15 8.86
N ALA A 67 -13.51 -12.25 8.23
CA ALA A 67 -14.36 -13.44 8.33
C ALA A 67 -13.69 -14.68 7.70
N ILE A 68 -12.99 -14.53 6.58
CA ILE A 68 -12.26 -15.62 5.92
C ILE A 68 -11.09 -16.10 6.80
N LEU A 69 -10.41 -15.20 7.51
CA LEU A 69 -9.30 -15.53 8.41
C LEU A 69 -9.75 -15.97 9.81
N GLY A 70 -11.01 -15.66 10.19
CA GLY A 70 -11.47 -15.67 11.58
C GLY A 70 -11.58 -17.04 12.27
N GLU A 71 -11.52 -18.16 11.53
CA GLU A 71 -11.58 -19.51 12.09
C GLU A 71 -10.19 -20.17 12.23
N GLN A 72 -9.16 -19.49 11.73
CA GLN A 72 -7.80 -20.04 11.71
C GLN A 72 -6.95 -19.39 12.81
N ASN A 73 -6.41 -20.18 13.72
CA ASN A 73 -5.36 -19.79 14.66
C ASN A 73 -4.04 -19.52 13.89
N LEU A 74 -4.06 -18.47 13.01
CA LEU A 74 -2.87 -18.03 12.30
C LEU A 74 -1.94 -17.33 13.27
N SER A 75 -0.87 -18.00 13.66
CA SER A 75 0.22 -17.39 14.41
C SER A 75 1.10 -16.60 13.46
N LEU A 76 0.75 -15.32 13.22
CA LEU A 76 1.55 -14.37 12.48
C LEU A 76 2.29 -13.49 13.50
N LYS A 77 3.61 -13.49 13.43
CA LYS A 77 4.46 -12.79 14.42
C LYS A 77 4.45 -11.27 14.22
N ASN A 78 4.47 -10.84 12.96
CA ASN A 78 4.70 -9.45 12.59
C ASN A 78 3.46 -8.75 12.07
N ILE A 79 2.43 -9.49 11.63
CA ILE A 79 1.20 -8.91 11.06
C ILE A 79 0.21 -8.58 12.17
N ILE A 80 -0.11 -7.30 12.27
CA ILE A 80 -1.07 -6.75 13.23
C ILE A 80 -2.30 -6.31 12.44
N THR A 81 -3.42 -6.99 12.65
CA THR A 81 -4.70 -6.61 12.05
C THR A 81 -5.34 -5.49 12.85
N VAL A 82 -5.81 -4.47 12.16
CA VAL A 82 -6.52 -3.32 12.75
C VAL A 82 -7.85 -3.10 12.02
N GLU A 83 -8.79 -2.41 12.65
CA GLU A 83 -10.04 -2.02 11.99
C GLU A 83 -9.74 -1.08 10.80
N PRO A 84 -10.64 -1.06 9.77
CA PRO A 84 -10.53 -0.14 8.66
C PRO A 84 -10.38 1.30 9.13
N GLN A 85 -9.47 2.04 8.50
CA GLN A 85 -9.14 3.41 8.88
C GLN A 85 -9.80 4.42 7.96
N GLY A 86 -10.20 5.56 8.52
CA GLY A 86 -10.60 6.72 7.72
C GLY A 86 -9.43 7.25 6.89
N TYR A 87 -9.74 7.92 5.77
CA TYR A 87 -8.75 8.38 4.80
C TYR A 87 -7.58 9.15 5.42
N LEU A 88 -7.83 10.07 6.34
CA LEU A 88 -6.78 10.91 6.93
C LEU A 88 -5.79 10.09 7.79
N ASN A 89 -6.32 9.19 8.63
CA ASN A 89 -5.48 8.30 9.44
C ASN A 89 -4.73 7.29 8.55
N PHE A 90 -5.39 6.79 7.50
CA PHE A 90 -4.74 5.87 6.56
C PHE A 90 -3.60 6.54 5.79
N MET A 91 -3.80 7.78 5.32
CA MET A 91 -2.73 8.55 4.67
C MET A 91 -1.58 8.87 5.63
N TYR A 92 -1.86 9.10 6.92
CA TYR A 92 -0.81 9.22 7.92
C TYR A 92 0.02 7.94 8.01
N LEU A 93 -0.64 6.78 8.07
CA LEU A 93 0.05 5.49 8.08
C LEU A 93 0.91 5.29 6.84
N ILE A 94 0.38 5.56 5.64
CA ILE A 94 1.16 5.43 4.39
C ILE A 94 2.38 6.36 4.41
N LYS A 95 2.18 7.65 4.71
CA LYS A 95 3.24 8.67 4.68
C LYS A 95 4.42 8.33 5.60
N ASN A 96 4.14 7.67 6.73
CA ASN A 96 5.14 7.32 7.74
C ASN A 96 5.62 5.86 7.65
N SER A 97 5.16 5.08 6.67
CA SER A 97 5.57 3.69 6.51
C SER A 97 6.96 3.54 5.87
N PHE A 98 7.58 2.39 6.09
CA PHE A 98 8.79 1.97 5.38
C PHE A 98 8.47 1.59 3.94
N ALA A 99 7.36 0.91 3.73
CA ALA A 99 6.87 0.48 2.43
C ALA A 99 5.37 0.15 2.51
N VAL A 100 4.74 0.02 1.35
CA VAL A 100 3.35 -0.41 1.21
C VAL A 100 3.28 -1.65 0.32
N ILE A 101 2.55 -2.67 0.77
CA ILE A 101 2.18 -3.86 -0.02
C ILE A 101 0.67 -3.77 -0.23
N THR A 102 0.21 -3.76 -1.48
CA THR A 102 -1.20 -3.49 -1.77
C THR A 102 -1.67 -4.15 -3.06
N ASP A 103 -2.98 -4.36 -3.20
CA ASP A 103 -3.62 -4.69 -4.48
C ASP A 103 -4.48 -3.53 -5.03
N SER A 104 -4.39 -2.36 -4.41
CA SER A 104 -5.13 -1.15 -4.80
C SER A 104 -4.34 -0.30 -5.80
N GLY A 105 -4.99 0.07 -6.93
CA GLY A 105 -4.42 1.00 -7.90
C GLY A 105 -4.30 2.43 -7.35
N GLY A 106 -5.30 2.91 -6.59
CA GLY A 106 -5.28 4.26 -6.01
C GLY A 106 -4.15 4.45 -5.00
N ILE A 107 -3.84 3.43 -4.20
CA ILE A 107 -2.73 3.50 -3.23
C ILE A 107 -1.39 3.63 -3.96
N SER A 108 -1.20 3.02 -5.13
CA SER A 108 0.04 3.19 -5.91
C SER A 108 0.23 4.62 -6.42
N GLU A 109 -0.85 5.35 -6.67
CA GLU A 109 -0.79 6.78 -7.01
C GLU A 109 -0.39 7.60 -5.77
N GLU A 110 -1.03 7.37 -4.63
CA GLU A 110 -0.76 8.09 -3.37
C GLU A 110 0.66 7.86 -2.87
N THR A 111 1.15 6.62 -2.91
CA THR A 111 2.53 6.29 -2.55
C THR A 111 3.55 6.93 -3.48
N THR A 112 3.25 7.06 -4.78
CA THR A 112 4.10 7.78 -5.73
C THR A 112 4.23 9.25 -5.34
N VAL A 113 3.13 9.93 -5.03
CA VAL A 113 3.15 11.34 -4.59
C VAL A 113 3.85 11.52 -3.24
N LEU A 114 3.67 10.58 -2.33
CA LEU A 114 4.31 10.61 -0.99
C LEU A 114 5.77 10.10 -1.01
N ASN A 115 6.25 9.63 -2.15
CA ASN A 115 7.58 9.01 -2.32
C ASN A 115 7.82 7.82 -1.39
N ILE A 116 6.79 6.99 -1.17
CA ILE A 116 6.86 5.77 -0.36
C ILE A 116 6.97 4.54 -1.28
N PRO A 117 7.93 3.62 -1.05
CA PRO A 117 8.05 2.38 -1.82
C PRO A 117 6.76 1.58 -1.80
N CYS A 118 6.29 1.15 -2.99
CA CYS A 118 5.04 0.42 -3.16
C CYS A 118 5.27 -0.89 -3.92
N PHE A 119 4.61 -1.95 -3.47
CA PHE A 119 4.64 -3.29 -4.07
C PHE A 119 3.21 -3.70 -4.37
N THR A 120 2.83 -3.67 -5.66
CA THR A 120 1.44 -3.93 -6.07
C THR A 120 1.25 -5.38 -6.47
N LEU A 121 0.40 -6.10 -5.72
CA LEU A 121 0.03 -7.50 -5.93
C LEU A 121 -1.03 -7.63 -7.05
N ARG A 122 -0.63 -7.27 -8.27
CA ARG A 122 -1.45 -7.29 -9.48
C ARG A 122 -0.61 -7.67 -10.69
N THR A 123 -1.26 -8.23 -11.70
CA THR A 123 -0.62 -8.54 -12.99
C THR A 123 -0.59 -7.36 -13.96
N THR A 124 -1.49 -6.38 -13.76
CA THR A 124 -1.63 -5.18 -14.59
C THR A 124 -1.86 -3.93 -13.73
N THR A 125 -1.62 -2.77 -14.32
CA THR A 125 -1.94 -1.47 -13.72
C THR A 125 -2.56 -0.54 -14.75
N GLU A 126 -3.51 0.27 -14.34
CA GLU A 126 -4.09 1.35 -15.11
C GLU A 126 -3.23 2.64 -15.06
N ARG A 127 -2.15 2.60 -14.30
CA ARG A 127 -1.25 3.74 -14.07
C ARG A 127 0.22 3.33 -14.27
N PRO A 128 0.65 3.07 -15.50
CA PRO A 128 2.02 2.64 -15.80
C PRO A 128 3.08 3.64 -15.32
N GLU A 129 2.75 4.93 -15.28
CA GLU A 129 3.63 5.99 -14.76
C GLU A 129 4.01 5.80 -13.29
N THR A 130 3.20 5.12 -12.49
CA THR A 130 3.57 4.76 -11.11
C THR A 130 4.75 3.81 -11.07
N ILE A 131 4.90 2.96 -12.11
CA ILE A 131 5.99 1.99 -12.24
C ILE A 131 7.22 2.62 -12.88
N THR A 132 7.04 3.36 -13.98
CA THR A 132 8.15 3.88 -14.79
C THR A 132 8.82 5.11 -14.19
N ILE A 133 8.02 5.95 -13.52
CA ILE A 133 8.47 7.22 -12.91
C ILE A 133 8.34 7.14 -11.38
N GLY A 134 7.20 6.63 -10.88
CA GLY A 134 6.87 6.58 -9.46
C GLY A 134 7.57 5.46 -8.69
N THR A 135 7.08 5.22 -7.48
CA THR A 135 7.67 4.31 -6.50
C THR A 135 7.19 2.86 -6.61
N ASN A 136 6.20 2.60 -7.48
CA ASN A 136 5.50 1.32 -7.55
C ASN A 136 6.31 0.23 -8.25
N ASN A 137 6.29 -0.99 -7.68
CA ASN A 137 6.79 -2.21 -8.27
C ASN A 137 5.61 -3.15 -8.50
N LEU A 138 5.35 -3.53 -9.75
CA LEU A 138 4.29 -4.46 -10.11
C LEU A 138 4.79 -5.89 -9.93
N ILE A 139 4.19 -6.62 -8.98
CA ILE A 139 4.69 -7.91 -8.49
C ILE A 139 4.01 -9.11 -9.18
N GLY A 140 2.78 -8.94 -9.65
CA GLY A 140 1.90 -10.05 -9.95
C GLY A 140 1.22 -10.59 -8.69
N THR A 141 0.77 -11.84 -8.73
CA THR A 141 0.08 -12.50 -7.59
C THR A 141 0.96 -13.53 -6.87
N SER A 142 2.22 -13.68 -7.29
CA SER A 142 3.14 -14.68 -6.73
C SER A 142 3.89 -14.16 -5.52
N ILE A 143 3.80 -14.87 -4.40
CA ILE A 143 4.59 -14.58 -3.20
C ILE A 143 6.09 -14.67 -3.47
N ASN A 144 6.55 -15.60 -4.29
CA ASN A 144 7.96 -15.75 -4.64
C ASN A 144 8.51 -14.51 -5.37
N ASN A 145 7.70 -13.89 -6.23
CA ASN A 145 8.08 -12.63 -6.89
C ASN A 145 8.16 -11.49 -5.89
N LEU A 146 7.21 -11.43 -4.94
CA LEU A 146 7.24 -10.43 -3.87
C LEU A 146 8.49 -10.60 -3.03
N GLU A 147 8.80 -11.81 -2.55
CA GLU A 147 9.99 -12.09 -1.75
C GLU A 147 11.29 -11.68 -2.49
N LYS A 148 11.38 -11.99 -3.77
CA LYS A 148 12.54 -11.63 -4.61
C LYS A 148 12.70 -10.12 -4.70
N ILE A 149 11.66 -9.40 -5.15
CA ILE A 149 11.73 -7.96 -5.42
C ILE A 149 11.86 -7.17 -4.10
N PHE A 150 11.17 -7.61 -3.05
CA PHE A 150 11.31 -7.01 -1.73
C PHE A 150 12.71 -7.24 -1.13
N GLY A 151 13.28 -8.43 -1.33
CA GLY A 151 14.67 -8.72 -0.95
C GLY A 151 15.71 -7.87 -1.69
N GLU A 152 15.49 -7.59 -2.99
CA GLU A 152 16.32 -6.66 -3.76
C GLU A 152 16.18 -5.22 -3.22
N PHE A 153 14.96 -4.80 -2.87
CA PHE A 153 14.72 -3.50 -2.24
C PHE A 153 15.44 -3.36 -0.89
N LEU A 154 15.41 -4.40 -0.04
CA LEU A 154 16.12 -4.37 1.25
C LEU A 154 17.64 -4.24 1.09
N LYS A 155 18.22 -4.79 0.02
CA LYS A 155 19.66 -4.75 -0.26
C LYS A 155 20.09 -3.43 -0.89
N ASN A 156 19.31 -2.93 -1.85
CA ASN A 156 19.71 -1.85 -2.74
C ASN A 156 19.05 -0.50 -2.41
N GLY A 157 18.07 -0.51 -1.48
CA GLY A 157 17.22 0.63 -1.22
C GLY A 157 16.11 0.81 -2.28
N PRO A 158 15.32 1.89 -2.15
CA PRO A 158 14.25 2.21 -3.10
C PRO A 158 14.83 2.56 -4.48
N LYS A 159 14.10 2.20 -5.53
CA LYS A 159 14.43 2.64 -6.89
C LYS A 159 14.38 4.17 -6.98
N LYS A 160 15.16 4.73 -7.91
CA LYS A 160 15.03 6.16 -8.24
C LYS A 160 13.62 6.43 -8.76
N SER A 161 12.95 7.39 -8.17
CA SER A 161 11.54 7.71 -8.45
C SER A 161 11.33 9.22 -8.50
N GLY A 162 10.17 9.62 -9.03
CA GLY A 162 9.74 11.00 -9.12
C GLY A 162 8.22 11.08 -9.17
N ILE A 163 7.70 12.28 -9.27
CA ILE A 163 6.27 12.54 -9.49
C ILE A 163 6.05 12.68 -10.99
N PRO A 164 5.10 11.91 -11.59
CA PRO A 164 4.78 12.07 -13.01
C PRO A 164 4.31 13.48 -13.36
N GLU A 165 4.54 13.90 -14.60
CA GLU A 165 4.12 15.20 -15.10
C GLU A 165 2.60 15.38 -14.92
N LEU A 166 2.17 16.59 -14.57
CA LEU A 166 0.77 16.97 -14.31
C LEU A 166 0.10 16.31 -13.09
N TRP A 167 0.85 15.60 -12.24
CA TRP A 167 0.33 15.06 -10.98
C TRP A 167 0.37 16.11 -9.83
N ASP A 168 -0.12 17.29 -10.11
CA ASP A 168 -0.12 18.46 -9.21
C ASP A 168 -1.46 18.72 -8.50
N GLY A 169 -2.47 17.85 -8.75
CA GLY A 169 -3.83 17.99 -8.19
C GLY A 169 -4.72 19.00 -8.91
N LYS A 170 -4.31 19.54 -10.06
CA LYS A 170 -5.04 20.57 -10.84
C LYS A 170 -5.68 20.03 -12.13
N ALA A 171 -5.87 18.74 -12.25
CA ALA A 171 -6.45 18.12 -13.44
C ALA A 171 -7.86 18.68 -13.76
N SER A 172 -8.70 18.90 -12.72
CA SER A 172 -10.05 19.44 -12.89
C SER A 172 -10.05 20.86 -13.46
N GLU A 173 -9.12 21.71 -13.02
CA GLU A 173 -8.97 23.09 -13.54
C GLU A 173 -8.65 23.05 -15.04
N ARG A 174 -7.66 22.25 -15.45
CA ARG A 174 -7.28 22.10 -16.86
C ARG A 174 -8.41 21.53 -17.72
N ILE A 175 -9.19 20.57 -17.19
CA ILE A 175 -10.35 20.03 -17.90
C ILE A 175 -11.40 21.11 -18.15
N ILE A 176 -11.70 21.92 -17.13
CA ILE A 176 -12.66 23.03 -17.24
C ILE A 176 -12.17 24.05 -18.27
N ASP A 177 -10.91 24.46 -18.20
CA ASP A 177 -10.32 25.43 -19.13
C ASP A 177 -10.42 24.96 -20.60
N ILE A 178 -10.12 23.67 -20.85
CA ILE A 178 -10.25 23.05 -22.17
C ILE A 178 -11.71 23.05 -22.65
N LEU A 179 -12.65 22.70 -21.77
CA LEU A 179 -14.07 22.67 -22.13
C LEU A 179 -14.59 24.06 -22.45
N LEU A 180 -14.26 25.06 -21.64
CA LEU A 180 -14.67 26.45 -21.88
C LEU A 180 -14.05 27.07 -23.15
N SER A 181 -12.84 26.65 -23.51
CA SER A 181 -12.17 27.14 -24.74
C SER A 181 -12.77 26.60 -26.04
N LYS A 182 -13.68 25.61 -25.95
CA LYS A 182 -14.36 24.96 -27.09
C LYS A 182 -15.81 25.43 -27.28
N ILE A 183 -16.30 26.28 -26.40
CA ILE A 183 -17.61 26.92 -26.47
C ILE A 183 -17.45 28.34 -27.06
#